data_3ceec79c9d883499cc3e46fe673444f3
#
_entry.id   3ceec79c9d883499cc3e46fe673444f3
#
_cell.length_a   1.000
_cell.length_b   1.000
_cell.length_c   1.000
_cell.angle_alpha   90.00
_cell.angle_beta   90.00
_cell.angle_gamma   90.00
#
_symmetry.space_group_name_H-M   'P 1'
#
loop_
_entity.id
_entity.type
_entity.pdbx_description
1 polymer ?
#
loop_
_entity_poly.entity_id
_entity_poly.type
_entity_poly.pdbx_seq_one_letter_code
_entity_poly.pdbx_strand_id
1 'polypeptide(L)'
;MVKKLKWKTKIIIIIAIILIGGFLLTNTHYNEITYTTLANTSIGTVEVGISGNESAPTAIALITGIHPRETLSIEPEIQAAREFGSDDVKIIHYKVTVTQNPEDYEQGRANGESLVHDYVNPHVTQSDADAVIISHSHNPNYGQGFYLATPEMDSASVSIAKKISQTSDFNYYPVTGNETYKSTSAVLVSKPIAQSGYPTFVYEIPEDIWGFTATGKTKELFSLISQNL
;
A
#
# COMPACT_ATOMS: atom_id res chain seq x y z
N MET A 1 40.81 -2.61 -29.50
CA MET A 1 40.12 -2.22 -30.75
C MET A 1 38.65 -2.62 -30.68
N VAL A 2 37.72 -1.67 -30.48
CA VAL A 2 36.28 -1.93 -30.45
C VAL A 2 35.78 -1.97 -31.90
N LYS A 3 35.33 -3.15 -32.38
CA LYS A 3 34.77 -3.27 -33.74
C LYS A 3 33.46 -2.43 -33.82
N LYS A 4 33.44 -1.44 -34.72
CA LYS A 4 32.23 -0.65 -35.02
C LYS A 4 31.14 -1.60 -35.54
N LEU A 5 30.00 -1.66 -34.82
CA LEU A 5 28.83 -2.45 -35.20
C LEU A 5 28.27 -1.92 -36.53
N LYS A 6 27.99 -2.85 -37.50
CA LYS A 6 27.47 -2.48 -38.83
C LYS A 6 26.09 -1.81 -38.69
N TRP A 7 25.80 -0.84 -39.57
CA TRP A 7 24.53 -0.06 -39.53
C TRP A 7 23.27 -0.98 -39.49
N LYS A 8 23.23 -2.02 -40.29
CA LYS A 8 22.09 -2.99 -40.30
C LYS A 8 21.91 -3.67 -38.96
N THR A 9 22.99 -4.02 -38.27
CA THR A 9 22.93 -4.64 -36.93
C THR A 9 22.38 -3.65 -35.85
N LYS A 10 22.70 -2.36 -35.96
CA LYS A 10 22.14 -1.35 -35.07
C LYS A 10 20.63 -1.18 -35.24
N ILE A 11 20.13 -1.19 -36.48
CA ILE A 11 18.71 -1.11 -36.79
C ILE A 11 17.97 -2.32 -36.24
N ILE A 12 18.50 -3.54 -36.41
CA ILE A 12 17.89 -4.77 -35.88
C ILE A 12 17.79 -4.71 -34.35
N ILE A 13 18.83 -4.23 -33.66
CA ILE A 13 18.82 -4.09 -32.20
C ILE A 13 17.75 -3.06 -31.74
N ILE A 14 17.65 -1.92 -32.42
CA ILE A 14 16.62 -0.91 -32.10
C ILE A 14 15.21 -1.46 -32.30
N ILE A 15 14.96 -2.17 -33.40
CA ILE A 15 13.66 -2.80 -33.67
C ILE A 15 13.35 -3.86 -32.60
N ALA A 16 14.33 -4.69 -32.21
CA ALA A 16 14.16 -5.67 -31.16
C ALA A 16 13.83 -5.04 -29.81
N ILE A 17 14.50 -3.95 -29.45
CA ILE A 17 14.22 -3.19 -28.20
C ILE A 17 12.79 -2.60 -28.24
N ILE A 18 12.36 -2.04 -29.38
CA ILE A 18 11.02 -1.50 -29.56
C ILE A 18 9.95 -2.61 -29.45
N LEU A 19 10.20 -3.76 -30.07
CA LEU A 19 9.26 -4.90 -30.04
C LEU A 19 9.19 -5.51 -28.63
N ILE A 20 10.32 -5.67 -27.95
CA ILE A 20 10.35 -6.15 -26.56
C ILE A 20 9.68 -5.14 -25.62
N GLY A 21 9.99 -3.85 -25.77
CA GLY A 21 9.34 -2.78 -25.01
C GLY A 21 7.84 -2.73 -25.28
N GLY A 22 7.40 -2.83 -26.53
CA GLY A 22 5.99 -2.91 -26.91
C GLY A 22 5.30 -4.15 -26.33
N PHE A 23 5.92 -5.31 -26.37
CA PHE A 23 5.40 -6.55 -25.78
C PHE A 23 5.27 -6.47 -24.26
N LEU A 24 6.24 -5.88 -23.58
CA LEU A 24 6.17 -5.66 -22.13
C LEU A 24 5.06 -4.69 -21.74
N LEU A 25 4.83 -3.64 -22.54
CA LEU A 25 3.75 -2.67 -22.29
C LEU A 25 2.34 -3.25 -22.55
N THR A 26 2.21 -4.22 -23.45
CA THR A 26 0.89 -4.83 -23.75
C THR A 26 0.51 -5.97 -22.82
N ASN A 27 1.44 -6.47 -21.98
CA ASN A 27 1.20 -7.55 -21.02
C ASN A 27 1.05 -7.07 -19.56
N THR A 28 1.01 -5.77 -19.30
CA THR A 28 0.59 -5.29 -18.00
C THR A 28 -0.92 -5.49 -17.89
N HIS A 29 -1.37 -6.52 -17.18
CA HIS A 29 -2.74 -6.63 -16.72
C HIS A 29 -3.01 -5.43 -15.83
N TYR A 30 -3.88 -4.56 -16.31
CA TYR A 30 -4.29 -3.35 -15.61
C TYR A 30 -5.74 -3.57 -15.17
N ASN A 31 -5.93 -3.80 -13.89
CA ASN A 31 -7.28 -3.94 -13.34
C ASN A 31 -7.87 -2.54 -13.11
N GLU A 32 -8.97 -2.23 -13.75
CA GLU A 32 -9.74 -1.04 -13.38
C GLU A 32 -10.42 -1.29 -12.04
N ILE A 33 -10.22 -0.38 -11.08
CA ILE A 33 -10.92 -0.43 -9.80
C ILE A 33 -12.17 0.44 -9.92
N THR A 34 -13.33 -0.20 -9.86
CA THR A 34 -14.60 0.52 -9.75
C THR A 34 -14.87 0.79 -8.27
N TYR A 35 -14.99 2.08 -7.93
CA TYR A 35 -15.21 2.49 -6.56
C TYR A 35 -16.68 2.68 -6.23
N THR A 36 -17.06 2.24 -5.03
CA THR A 36 -18.32 2.55 -4.37
C THR A 36 -18.06 3.52 -3.22
N THR A 37 -18.85 4.58 -3.13
CA THR A 37 -18.72 5.56 -2.05
C THR A 37 -19.30 4.99 -0.76
N LEU A 38 -18.47 4.89 0.28
CA LEU A 38 -18.90 4.53 1.64
C LEU A 38 -19.36 5.76 2.43
N ALA A 39 -18.69 6.89 2.23
CA ALA A 39 -19.03 8.15 2.88
C ALA A 39 -18.69 9.36 2.00
N ASN A 40 -19.56 10.38 2.10
CA ASN A 40 -19.30 11.70 1.54
C ASN A 40 -19.70 12.74 2.59
N THR A 41 -18.72 13.41 3.17
CA THR A 41 -18.87 14.30 4.31
C THR A 41 -18.29 15.68 4.03
N SER A 42 -18.46 16.63 4.94
CA SER A 42 -17.84 17.95 4.83
C SER A 42 -16.33 17.96 4.94
N ILE A 43 -15.73 16.91 5.54
CA ILE A 43 -14.27 16.82 5.72
C ILE A 43 -13.59 15.99 4.62
N GLY A 44 -14.36 15.19 3.87
CA GLY A 44 -13.82 14.36 2.80
C GLY A 44 -14.70 13.19 2.40
N THR A 45 -14.16 12.30 1.55
CA THR A 45 -14.85 11.12 1.05
C THR A 45 -14.08 9.84 1.40
N VAL A 46 -14.82 8.74 1.51
CA VAL A 46 -14.28 7.38 1.63
C VAL A 46 -14.91 6.53 0.54
N GLU A 47 -14.08 5.86 -0.23
CA GLU A 47 -14.48 4.98 -1.33
C GLU A 47 -13.86 3.61 -1.12
N VAL A 48 -14.55 2.54 -1.54
CA VAL A 48 -14.02 1.17 -1.56
C VAL A 48 -14.16 0.57 -2.96
N GLY A 49 -13.14 -0.16 -3.39
CA GLY A 49 -13.15 -0.88 -4.66
C GLY A 49 -12.25 -2.10 -4.61
N ILE A 50 -12.38 -3.01 -5.56
CA ILE A 50 -11.63 -4.26 -5.62
C ILE A 50 -10.78 -4.26 -6.90
N SER A 51 -9.52 -4.67 -6.74
CA SER A 51 -8.62 -5.01 -7.84
C SER A 51 -8.36 -6.52 -7.82
N GLY A 52 -8.43 -7.17 -8.96
CA GLY A 52 -8.35 -8.62 -9.09
C GLY A 52 -9.72 -9.30 -9.12
N ASN A 53 -9.72 -10.61 -9.01
CA ASN A 53 -10.95 -11.41 -8.99
C ASN A 53 -11.63 -11.30 -7.62
N GLU A 54 -12.90 -10.90 -7.58
CA GLU A 54 -13.68 -10.79 -6.34
C GLU A 54 -13.74 -12.10 -5.54
N SER A 55 -13.65 -13.24 -6.23
CA SER A 55 -13.64 -14.59 -5.64
C SER A 55 -12.22 -15.11 -5.35
N ALA A 56 -11.18 -14.29 -5.43
CA ALA A 56 -9.82 -14.71 -5.13
C ALA A 56 -9.72 -15.26 -3.71
N PRO A 57 -8.97 -16.37 -3.50
CA PRO A 57 -8.88 -17.02 -2.20
C PRO A 57 -8.13 -16.21 -1.14
N THR A 58 -7.34 -15.23 -1.56
CA THR A 58 -6.61 -14.34 -0.64
C THR A 58 -7.06 -12.90 -0.86
N ALA A 59 -7.34 -12.19 0.22
CA ALA A 59 -7.76 -10.80 0.21
C ALA A 59 -6.87 -9.93 1.10
N ILE A 60 -6.28 -8.89 0.52
CA ILE A 60 -5.50 -7.89 1.26
C ILE A 60 -6.26 -6.56 1.21
N ALA A 61 -6.62 -6.02 2.36
CA ALA A 61 -7.15 -4.67 2.45
C ALA A 61 -6.01 -3.64 2.44
N LEU A 62 -6.15 -2.62 1.62
CA LEU A 62 -5.21 -1.50 1.51
C LEU A 62 -5.95 -0.20 1.82
N ILE A 63 -5.47 0.58 2.78
CA ILE A 63 -6.03 1.88 3.17
C ILE A 63 -5.04 2.97 2.80
N THR A 64 -5.45 3.91 1.93
CA THR A 64 -4.60 5.01 1.45
C THR A 64 -5.26 6.38 1.68
N GLY A 65 -4.46 7.43 1.69
CA GLY A 65 -4.93 8.82 1.72
C GLY A 65 -5.34 9.33 3.10
N ILE A 66 -5.03 8.61 4.18
CA ILE A 66 -5.31 9.01 5.56
C ILE A 66 -4.66 10.37 5.86
N HIS A 67 -3.43 10.55 5.45
CA HIS A 67 -2.70 11.81 5.59
C HIS A 67 -2.50 12.42 4.20
N PRO A 68 -3.23 13.47 3.85
CA PRO A 68 -3.30 13.96 2.47
C PRO A 68 -1.98 14.49 1.90
N ARG A 69 -1.01 14.84 2.76
CA ARG A 69 0.32 15.32 2.35
C ARG A 69 1.32 14.19 2.10
N GLU A 70 1.01 12.97 2.50
CA GLU A 70 1.84 11.79 2.31
C GLU A 70 1.59 11.18 0.91
N THR A 71 1.96 11.92 -0.15
CA THR A 71 1.54 11.64 -1.53
C THR A 71 2.06 10.32 -2.10
N LEU A 72 3.20 9.80 -1.61
CA LEU A 72 3.74 8.50 -2.05
C LEU A 72 2.91 7.32 -1.52
N SER A 73 2.13 7.52 -0.47
CA SER A 73 1.19 6.53 0.07
C SER A 73 -0.21 6.61 -0.57
N ILE A 74 -0.38 7.30 -1.69
CA ILE A 74 -1.67 7.48 -2.37
C ILE A 74 -1.58 6.92 -3.80
N GLU A 75 -1.23 7.74 -4.79
CA GLU A 75 -1.26 7.32 -6.21
C GLU A 75 -0.33 6.14 -6.54
N PRO A 76 0.91 6.04 -6.04
CA PRO A 76 1.75 4.87 -6.28
C PRO A 76 1.14 3.56 -5.75
N GLU A 77 0.41 3.63 -4.64
CA GLU A 77 -0.26 2.48 -4.03
C GLU A 77 -1.53 2.08 -4.78
N ILE A 78 -2.32 3.05 -5.25
CA ILE A 78 -3.46 2.78 -6.15
C ILE A 78 -2.97 2.09 -7.42
N GLN A 79 -1.85 2.54 -7.97
CA GLN A 79 -1.22 1.92 -9.12
C GLN A 79 -0.74 0.50 -8.81
N ALA A 80 -0.12 0.29 -7.65
CA ALA A 80 0.31 -1.04 -7.21
C ALA A 80 -0.88 -2.01 -7.08
N ALA A 81 -1.99 -1.57 -6.48
CA ALA A 81 -3.21 -2.36 -6.37
C ALA A 81 -3.75 -2.77 -7.75
N ARG A 82 -3.82 -1.83 -8.70
CA ARG A 82 -4.28 -2.11 -10.07
C ARG A 82 -3.41 -3.11 -10.82
N GLU A 83 -2.09 -3.08 -10.59
CA GLU A 83 -1.13 -3.95 -11.27
C GLU A 83 -0.97 -5.32 -10.60
N PHE A 84 -1.35 -5.46 -9.33
CA PHE A 84 -1.11 -6.67 -8.54
C PHE A 84 -2.33 -7.59 -8.49
N GLY A 85 -3.54 -7.07 -8.41
CA GLY A 85 -4.76 -7.88 -8.30
C GLY A 85 -4.84 -8.95 -9.39
N SER A 86 -5.17 -10.18 -9.01
CA SER A 86 -5.13 -11.38 -9.87
C SER A 86 -6.30 -12.32 -9.55
N ASP A 87 -6.27 -13.53 -10.11
CA ASP A 87 -7.22 -14.58 -9.77
C ASP A 87 -6.96 -15.19 -8.39
N ASP A 88 -5.73 -15.11 -7.88
CA ASP A 88 -5.33 -15.70 -6.60
C ASP A 88 -5.36 -14.71 -5.44
N VAL A 89 -5.16 -13.41 -5.71
CA VAL A 89 -5.10 -12.35 -4.69
C VAL A 89 -5.92 -11.16 -5.15
N LYS A 90 -6.90 -10.75 -4.35
CA LYS A 90 -7.60 -9.48 -4.52
C LYS A 90 -7.08 -8.41 -3.56
N ILE A 91 -7.09 -7.16 -4.00
CA ILE A 91 -6.83 -6.00 -3.15
C ILE A 91 -8.17 -5.28 -2.93
N ILE A 92 -8.62 -5.24 -1.67
CA ILE A 92 -9.77 -4.42 -1.25
C ILE A 92 -9.22 -3.04 -0.91
N HIS A 93 -9.35 -2.11 -1.82
CA HIS A 93 -8.76 -0.79 -1.66
C HIS A 93 -9.75 0.21 -1.06
N TYR A 94 -9.40 0.78 0.09
CA TYR A 94 -10.08 1.90 0.74
C TYR A 94 -9.34 3.19 0.42
N LYS A 95 -9.98 4.05 -0.36
CA LYS A 95 -9.43 5.34 -0.75
C LYS A 95 -10.06 6.44 0.09
N VAL A 96 -9.25 7.07 0.91
CA VAL A 96 -9.64 8.25 1.71
C VAL A 96 -9.20 9.51 0.98
N THR A 97 -10.09 10.48 0.85
CA THR A 97 -9.79 11.77 0.24
C THR A 97 -10.24 12.87 1.19
N VAL A 98 -9.28 13.52 1.83
CA VAL A 98 -9.55 14.68 2.69
C VAL A 98 -9.73 15.91 1.80
N THR A 99 -10.86 16.63 1.98
CA THR A 99 -11.18 17.83 1.19
C THR A 99 -11.16 19.10 2.04
N GLN A 100 -11.34 18.99 3.35
CA GLN A 100 -11.28 20.14 4.26
C GLN A 100 -9.85 20.28 4.80
N ASN A 101 -9.20 21.40 4.49
CA ASN A 101 -7.86 21.77 4.94
C ASN A 101 -6.78 20.68 4.71
N PRO A 102 -6.71 20.05 3.51
CA PRO A 102 -5.77 18.95 3.27
C PRO A 102 -4.30 19.37 3.37
N GLU A 103 -3.99 20.64 3.13
CA GLU A 103 -2.63 21.19 3.22
C GLU A 103 -2.21 21.54 4.67
N ASP A 104 -3.17 21.66 5.60
CA ASP A 104 -2.88 21.86 7.01
C ASP A 104 -2.41 20.54 7.63
N TYR A 105 -1.22 20.56 8.25
CA TYR A 105 -0.59 19.34 8.75
C TYR A 105 -1.42 18.67 9.86
N GLU A 106 -1.92 19.45 10.83
CA GLU A 106 -2.67 18.90 11.96
C GLU A 106 -4.12 18.58 11.57
N GLN A 107 -4.79 19.53 10.90
CA GLN A 107 -6.19 19.38 10.54
C GLN A 107 -6.41 18.33 9.45
N GLY A 108 -5.56 18.31 8.43
CA GLY A 108 -5.64 17.32 7.36
C GLY A 108 -5.46 15.90 7.88
N ARG A 109 -4.48 15.67 8.76
CA ARG A 109 -4.28 14.38 9.43
C ARG A 109 -5.47 13.98 10.29
N ALA A 110 -5.93 14.88 11.17
CA ALA A 110 -7.08 14.61 12.04
C ALA A 110 -8.36 14.29 11.25
N ASN A 111 -8.60 14.99 10.14
CA ASN A 111 -9.73 14.71 9.26
C ASN A 111 -9.64 13.34 8.62
N GLY A 112 -8.46 12.95 8.11
CA GLY A 112 -8.26 11.64 7.51
C GLY A 112 -8.35 10.50 8.52
N GLU A 113 -7.76 10.65 9.71
CA GLU A 113 -7.89 9.69 10.82
C GLU A 113 -9.36 9.50 11.24
N SER A 114 -10.13 10.59 11.29
CA SER A 114 -11.58 10.54 11.60
C SER A 114 -12.37 9.81 10.51
N LEU A 115 -12.08 10.08 9.22
CA LEU A 115 -12.73 9.36 8.11
C LEU A 115 -12.47 7.87 8.17
N VAL A 116 -11.24 7.46 8.48
CA VAL A 116 -10.92 6.03 8.62
C VAL A 116 -11.60 5.43 9.84
N HIS A 117 -11.53 6.11 11.00
CA HIS A 117 -12.17 5.63 12.22
C HIS A 117 -13.67 5.41 12.03
N ASP A 118 -14.36 6.37 11.44
CA ASP A 118 -15.82 6.37 11.37
C ASP A 118 -16.38 5.49 10.26
N TYR A 119 -15.67 5.33 9.14
CA TYR A 119 -16.21 4.68 7.94
C TYR A 119 -15.40 3.49 7.44
N VAL A 120 -14.05 3.52 7.52
CA VAL A 120 -13.23 2.40 7.05
C VAL A 120 -13.18 1.28 8.10
N ASN A 121 -12.86 1.60 9.36
CA ASN A 121 -12.74 0.59 10.41
C ASN A 121 -13.99 -0.28 10.53
N PRO A 122 -15.22 0.26 10.61
CA PRO A 122 -16.43 -0.56 10.68
C PRO A 122 -16.65 -1.44 9.44
N HIS A 123 -16.19 -0.98 8.26
CA HIS A 123 -16.37 -1.73 7.03
C HIS A 123 -15.29 -2.82 6.85
N VAL A 124 -14.02 -2.47 7.06
CA VAL A 124 -12.91 -3.43 6.89
C VAL A 124 -13.00 -4.58 7.89
N THR A 125 -13.44 -4.33 9.13
CA THR A 125 -13.61 -5.38 10.15
C THR A 125 -14.80 -6.31 9.91
N GLN A 126 -15.58 -6.07 8.86
CA GLN A 126 -16.65 -6.96 8.38
C GLN A 126 -16.36 -7.50 6.98
N SER A 127 -15.21 -7.15 6.39
CA SER A 127 -14.79 -7.65 5.09
C SER A 127 -14.20 -9.07 5.20
N ASP A 128 -13.92 -9.65 4.05
CA ASP A 128 -13.22 -10.93 3.93
C ASP A 128 -11.71 -10.78 3.76
N ALA A 129 -11.14 -9.66 4.25
CA ALA A 129 -9.69 -9.44 4.21
C ALA A 129 -8.96 -10.45 5.13
N ASP A 130 -7.86 -10.99 4.64
CA ASP A 130 -6.94 -11.85 5.41
C ASP A 130 -5.86 -11.04 6.11
N ALA A 131 -5.56 -9.84 5.60
CA ALA A 131 -4.62 -8.88 6.19
C ALA A 131 -5.01 -7.45 5.82
N VAL A 132 -4.55 -6.47 6.63
CA VAL A 132 -4.81 -5.05 6.41
C VAL A 132 -3.50 -4.27 6.39
N ILE A 133 -3.31 -3.47 5.35
CA ILE A 133 -2.19 -2.53 5.20
C ILE A 133 -2.73 -1.12 5.32
N ILE A 134 -2.14 -0.33 6.22
CA ILE A 134 -2.40 1.10 6.37
C ILE A 134 -1.18 1.83 5.85
N SER A 135 -1.34 2.55 4.75
CA SER A 135 -0.22 3.16 4.05
C SER A 135 0.06 4.57 4.52
N HIS A 136 1.34 4.81 4.77
CA HIS A 136 1.91 6.11 5.13
C HIS A 136 3.18 6.37 4.34
N SER A 137 3.63 7.62 4.32
CA SER A 137 4.98 7.96 3.91
C SER A 137 5.67 8.80 4.98
N HIS A 138 6.99 8.64 5.09
CA HIS A 138 7.77 9.29 6.13
C HIS A 138 8.95 10.06 5.57
N ASN A 139 9.30 11.16 6.24
CA ASN A 139 10.56 11.84 5.98
C ASN A 139 11.74 10.89 6.32
N PRO A 140 12.76 10.76 5.46
CA PRO A 140 13.91 9.86 5.65
C PRO A 140 14.65 10.03 6.98
N ASN A 141 14.46 11.16 7.68
CA ASN A 141 15.04 11.37 9.02
C ASN A 141 14.30 10.63 10.13
N TYR A 142 13.09 10.11 9.89
CA TYR A 142 12.27 9.40 10.89
C TYR A 142 12.39 7.88 10.82
N GLY A 143 12.89 7.34 9.71
CA GLY A 143 13.05 5.90 9.51
C GLY A 143 14.04 5.61 8.39
N GLN A 144 14.45 4.36 8.23
CA GLN A 144 15.34 3.94 7.16
C GLN A 144 14.58 3.11 6.13
N GLY A 145 14.49 3.61 4.91
CA GLY A 145 13.91 2.91 3.79
C GLY A 145 12.43 2.51 4.03
N PHE A 146 12.02 1.47 3.36
CA PHE A 146 10.67 0.91 3.53
C PHE A 146 10.60 0.08 4.82
N TYR A 147 9.55 0.30 5.61
CA TYR A 147 9.39 -0.50 6.83
C TYR A 147 7.93 -0.82 7.16
N LEU A 148 7.77 -1.86 7.98
CA LEU A 148 6.51 -2.26 8.56
C LEU A 148 6.52 -2.00 10.06
N ALA A 149 5.39 -1.58 10.58
CA ALA A 149 5.12 -1.57 12.01
C ALA A 149 3.84 -2.35 12.30
N THR A 150 3.78 -3.01 13.45
CA THR A 150 2.63 -3.78 13.91
C THR A 150 2.00 -3.06 15.10
N PRO A 151 0.83 -2.43 14.93
CA PRO A 151 0.31 -1.44 15.88
C PRO A 151 -0.05 -2.01 17.25
N GLU A 152 -0.53 -3.25 17.30
CA GLU A 152 -0.98 -3.90 18.53
C GLU A 152 -0.02 -4.99 19.02
N MET A 153 1.05 -5.25 18.28
CA MET A 153 2.02 -6.31 18.58
C MET A 153 1.40 -7.72 18.72
N ASP A 154 0.28 -7.93 18.04
CA ASP A 154 -0.35 -9.25 17.98
C ASP A 154 0.56 -10.29 17.28
N SER A 155 0.42 -11.55 17.65
CA SER A 155 1.35 -12.61 17.23
C SER A 155 1.35 -12.85 15.73
N ALA A 156 0.21 -12.69 15.04
CA ALA A 156 0.09 -12.92 13.62
C ALA A 156 0.81 -11.81 12.84
N SER A 157 0.48 -10.53 13.10
CA SER A 157 1.15 -9.38 12.49
C SER A 157 2.67 -9.41 12.72
N VAL A 158 3.10 -9.67 13.97
CA VAL A 158 4.53 -9.73 14.33
C VAL A 158 5.26 -10.86 13.62
N SER A 159 4.64 -12.05 13.52
CA SER A 159 5.25 -13.20 12.84
C SER A 159 5.49 -12.90 11.36
N ILE A 160 4.48 -12.37 10.66
CA ILE A 160 4.56 -12.04 9.24
C ILE A 160 5.59 -10.92 9.02
N ALA A 161 5.51 -9.81 9.77
CA ALA A 161 6.43 -8.69 9.61
C ALA A 161 7.90 -9.08 9.86
N LYS A 162 8.18 -9.91 10.87
CA LYS A 162 9.51 -10.46 11.11
C LYS A 162 10.02 -11.32 9.97
N LYS A 163 9.16 -12.19 9.42
CA LYS A 163 9.54 -13.06 8.31
C LYS A 163 9.85 -12.24 7.06
N ILE A 164 9.03 -11.22 6.75
CA ILE A 164 9.26 -10.29 5.65
C ILE A 164 10.60 -9.60 5.82
N SER A 165 10.90 -9.03 6.98
CA SER A 165 12.17 -8.32 7.22
C SER A 165 13.41 -9.21 7.21
N GLN A 166 13.26 -10.52 7.39
CA GLN A 166 14.37 -11.49 7.31
C GLN A 166 14.64 -11.98 5.88
N THR A 167 13.66 -11.88 4.97
CA THR A 167 13.71 -12.45 3.62
C THR A 167 13.69 -11.39 2.51
N SER A 168 13.63 -10.12 2.87
CA SER A 168 13.58 -8.97 1.94
C SER A 168 14.36 -7.79 2.50
N ASP A 169 14.32 -6.66 1.82
CA ASP A 169 14.91 -5.40 2.26
C ASP A 169 13.91 -4.46 2.97
N PHE A 170 12.72 -4.96 3.32
CA PHE A 170 11.81 -4.25 4.22
C PHE A 170 12.33 -4.30 5.65
N ASN A 171 12.34 -3.15 6.30
CA ASN A 171 12.64 -3.09 7.73
C ASN A 171 11.39 -3.42 8.56
N TYR A 172 11.59 -3.90 9.78
CA TYR A 172 10.53 -4.06 10.77
C TYR A 172 10.87 -3.22 12.01
N TYR A 173 9.97 -2.33 12.35
CA TYR A 173 10.11 -1.46 13.52
C TYR A 173 9.11 -1.88 14.61
N PRO A 174 9.47 -2.84 15.46
CA PRO A 174 8.67 -3.15 16.63
C PRO A 174 8.82 -2.05 17.67
N VAL A 175 7.76 -1.77 18.41
CA VAL A 175 7.88 -0.99 19.65
C VAL A 175 8.76 -1.76 20.64
N THR A 176 9.67 -1.07 21.31
CA THR A 176 10.54 -1.69 22.29
C THR A 176 9.81 -1.87 23.63
N GLY A 177 9.99 -3.04 24.27
CA GLY A 177 9.34 -3.38 25.54
C GLY A 177 7.93 -3.94 25.34
N ASN A 178 7.08 -3.78 26.36
CA ASN A 178 5.67 -4.24 26.34
C ASN A 178 4.69 -3.12 25.96
N GLU A 179 5.18 -2.01 25.41
CA GLU A 179 4.32 -0.90 25.01
C GLU A 179 3.87 -1.06 23.56
N THR A 180 2.64 -0.68 23.29
CA THR A 180 2.08 -0.55 21.92
C THR A 180 2.14 0.92 21.47
N TYR A 181 1.98 1.16 20.16
CA TYR A 181 1.98 2.51 19.59
C TYR A 181 0.87 3.39 20.20
N LYS A 182 1.16 4.69 20.43
CA LYS A 182 0.28 5.64 21.12
C LYS A 182 -0.09 6.88 20.27
N SER A 183 0.37 6.95 19.01
CA SER A 183 -0.03 8.05 18.10
C SER A 183 -1.54 8.05 17.87
N THR A 184 -2.10 9.20 17.50
CA THR A 184 -3.54 9.31 17.17
C THR A 184 -3.92 8.36 16.05
N SER A 185 -3.11 8.26 14.99
CA SER A 185 -3.30 7.32 13.90
C SER A 185 -3.28 5.87 14.40
N ALA A 186 -2.38 5.50 15.32
CA ALA A 186 -2.39 4.16 15.87
C ALA A 186 -3.66 3.88 16.67
N VAL A 187 -4.07 4.80 17.54
CA VAL A 187 -5.21 4.61 18.46
C VAL A 187 -6.54 4.63 17.72
N LEU A 188 -6.73 5.54 16.76
CA LEU A 188 -7.99 5.70 16.04
C LEU A 188 -8.12 4.77 14.83
N VAL A 189 -7.01 4.38 14.20
CA VAL A 189 -7.01 3.68 12.91
C VAL A 189 -6.51 2.25 13.07
N SER A 190 -5.21 2.05 13.27
CA SER A 190 -4.60 0.73 13.08
C SER A 190 -4.85 -0.25 14.22
N LYS A 191 -4.91 0.20 15.47
CA LYS A 191 -5.19 -0.66 16.61
C LYS A 191 -6.60 -1.25 16.62
N PRO A 192 -7.68 -0.49 16.38
CA PRO A 192 -9.02 -1.07 16.33
C PRO A 192 -9.16 -2.21 15.31
N ILE A 193 -8.48 -2.09 14.16
CA ILE A 193 -8.46 -3.14 13.14
C ILE A 193 -7.71 -4.39 13.65
N ALA A 194 -6.50 -4.20 14.19
CA ALA A 194 -5.70 -5.29 14.75
C ALA A 194 -6.41 -6.00 15.92
N GLN A 195 -7.06 -5.23 16.81
CA GLN A 195 -7.85 -5.76 17.93
C GLN A 195 -9.08 -6.56 17.49
N SER A 196 -9.55 -6.34 16.26
CA SER A 196 -10.63 -7.15 15.66
C SER A 196 -10.13 -8.48 15.09
N GLY A 197 -8.82 -8.79 15.21
CA GLY A 197 -8.24 -10.07 14.85
C GLY A 197 -7.58 -10.12 13.46
N TYR A 198 -7.50 -9.01 12.75
CA TYR A 198 -6.85 -8.92 11.45
C TYR A 198 -5.33 -8.71 11.59
N PRO A 199 -4.47 -9.51 10.94
CA PRO A 199 -3.07 -9.16 10.75
C PRO A 199 -2.98 -7.77 10.13
N THR A 200 -2.38 -6.81 10.88
CA THR A 200 -2.43 -5.38 10.52
C THR A 200 -1.03 -4.78 10.49
N PHE A 201 -0.72 -4.13 9.38
CA PHE A 201 0.58 -3.53 9.12
C PHE A 201 0.43 -2.04 8.82
N VAL A 202 1.18 -1.20 9.53
CA VAL A 202 1.45 0.16 9.11
C VAL A 202 2.66 0.09 8.18
N TYR A 203 2.45 0.44 6.92
CA TYR A 203 3.48 0.45 5.89
C TYR A 203 3.96 1.86 5.66
N GLU A 204 5.25 2.07 5.73
CA GLU A 204 5.89 3.37 5.67
C GLU A 204 6.86 3.46 4.48
N ILE A 205 6.60 4.41 3.60
CA ILE A 205 7.33 4.68 2.36
C ILE A 205 8.25 5.89 2.56
N PRO A 206 9.57 5.80 2.28
CA PRO A 206 10.46 6.97 2.37
C PRO A 206 10.11 7.99 1.28
N GLU A 207 10.04 9.29 1.65
CA GLU A 207 9.60 10.37 0.74
C GLU A 207 10.66 10.83 -0.28
N ASP A 208 11.90 10.35 -0.16
CA ASP A 208 13.01 10.72 -1.06
C ASP A 208 13.17 9.79 -2.28
N ILE A 209 12.12 9.06 -2.64
CA ILE A 209 12.11 8.12 -3.77
C ILE A 209 11.15 8.54 -4.89
N TRP A 210 11.25 7.88 -6.02
CA TRP A 210 10.32 8.04 -7.14
C TRP A 210 9.05 7.21 -6.95
N GLY A 211 7.90 7.72 -7.39
CA GLY A 211 6.61 7.03 -7.28
C GLY A 211 6.61 5.62 -7.90
N PHE A 212 7.30 5.40 -9.04
CA PHE A 212 7.40 4.06 -9.63
C PHE A 212 8.17 3.07 -8.74
N THR A 213 9.11 3.56 -7.91
CA THR A 213 9.82 2.73 -6.93
C THR A 213 8.86 2.35 -5.79
N ALA A 214 8.05 3.30 -5.31
CA ALA A 214 7.01 3.03 -4.32
C ALA A 214 6.02 1.98 -4.85
N THR A 215 5.48 2.14 -6.08
CA THR A 215 4.61 1.17 -6.73
C THR A 215 5.22 -0.23 -6.78
N GLY A 216 6.49 -0.34 -7.19
CA GLY A 216 7.20 -1.62 -7.25
C GLY A 216 7.35 -2.29 -5.89
N LYS A 217 7.69 -1.51 -4.86
CA LYS A 217 7.85 -1.99 -3.48
C LYS A 217 6.51 -2.39 -2.86
N THR A 218 5.45 -1.67 -3.12
CA THR A 218 4.12 -2.04 -2.65
C THR A 218 3.65 -3.37 -3.24
N LYS A 219 3.89 -3.61 -4.56
CA LYS A 219 3.59 -4.92 -5.16
C LYS A 219 4.42 -6.05 -4.55
N GLU A 220 5.70 -5.80 -4.26
CA GLU A 220 6.54 -6.75 -3.54
C GLU A 220 5.97 -7.05 -2.15
N LEU A 221 5.53 -6.03 -1.41
CA LEU A 221 4.89 -6.19 -0.11
C LEU A 221 3.63 -7.03 -0.17
N PHE A 222 2.73 -6.79 -1.15
CA PHE A 222 1.53 -7.61 -1.35
C PHE A 222 1.89 -9.08 -1.57
N SER A 223 2.91 -9.35 -2.41
CA SER A 223 3.39 -10.71 -2.65
C SER A 223 3.94 -11.36 -1.39
N LEU A 224 4.75 -10.63 -0.62
CA LEU A 224 5.33 -11.13 0.63
C LEU A 224 4.27 -11.39 1.70
N ILE A 225 3.26 -10.54 1.83
CA ILE A 225 2.15 -10.76 2.76
C ILE A 225 1.35 -11.98 2.32
N SER A 226 0.90 -12.05 1.06
CA SER A 226 0.08 -13.17 0.58
C SER A 226 0.76 -14.54 0.69
N GLN A 227 2.09 -14.59 0.61
CA GLN A 227 2.86 -15.84 0.80
C GLN A 227 3.02 -16.26 2.26
N ASN A 228 2.68 -15.38 3.20
CA ASN A 228 2.88 -15.59 4.63
C ASN A 228 1.57 -15.61 5.44
N LEU A 229 0.42 -15.48 4.77
CA LEU A 229 -0.91 -15.74 5.30
C LEU A 229 -1.21 -17.24 5.30
#